data_0017724c54bdd20faec8a37dbaa35577
#
_entry.id   0017724c54bdd20faec8a37dbaa35577
#
_cell.length_a   1.000
_cell.length_b   1.000
_cell.length_c   1.000
_cell.angle_alpha   90.00
_cell.angle_beta   90.00
_cell.angle_gamma   90.00
#
_symmetry.space_group_name_H-M   'P 1'
#
loop_
_entity.id
_entity.type
_entity.pdbx_description
1 polymer ?
#
loop_
_entity_poly.entity_id
_entity_poly.type
_entity_poly.pdbx_seq_one_letter_code
_entity_poly.pdbx_strand_id
1 'polypeptide(L)'
;MRIAARHKNDIVIFDIEGEIKRSDITDVTLHQLVKEQLESGKRKILLNFDAVEFIDSFGVGEILASYISTHNLGGKLKLVRISKKLFLIFQVTMLTKVLDIYEEEETALKSFF
;
A
#
# COMPACT_ATOMS: atom_id res chain seq x y z
N MET A 1 3.66 -12.58 6.00
CA MET A 1 3.09 -11.65 4.98
C MET A 1 3.34 -12.22 3.60
N ARG A 2 2.31 -12.23 2.79
CA ARG A 2 2.45 -12.60 1.37
C ARG A 2 1.96 -11.45 0.52
N ILE A 3 2.64 -11.17 -0.57
CA ILE A 3 2.28 -10.09 -1.48
C ILE A 3 2.32 -10.62 -2.90
N ALA A 4 1.21 -10.46 -3.61
CA ALA A 4 1.10 -10.80 -5.03
C ALA A 4 0.81 -9.53 -5.82
N ALA A 5 1.46 -9.38 -6.96
CA ALA A 5 1.25 -8.21 -7.82
C ALA A 5 0.30 -8.54 -8.96
N ARG A 6 -0.67 -7.65 -9.19
CA ARG A 6 -1.54 -7.69 -10.35
C ARG A 6 -1.34 -6.40 -11.14
N HIS A 7 -1.54 -6.48 -12.43
CA HIS A 7 -1.43 -5.30 -13.29
C HIS A 7 -2.77 -5.07 -13.97
N LYS A 8 -3.26 -3.84 -13.88
CA LYS A 8 -4.51 -3.45 -14.53
C LYS A 8 -4.30 -2.10 -15.19
N ASN A 9 -4.31 -2.08 -16.51
CA ASN A 9 -3.86 -0.93 -17.29
C ASN A 9 -2.42 -0.61 -16.89
N ASP A 10 -2.11 0.62 -16.48
CA ASP A 10 -0.80 1.01 -16.00
C ASP A 10 -0.71 1.04 -14.47
N ILE A 11 -1.69 0.45 -13.78
CA ILE A 11 -1.74 0.41 -12.32
C ILE A 11 -1.19 -0.93 -11.82
N VAL A 12 -0.30 -0.88 -10.86
CA VAL A 12 0.19 -2.07 -10.16
C VAL A 12 -0.62 -2.22 -8.88
N ILE A 13 -1.24 -3.38 -8.70
CA ILE A 13 -2.03 -3.69 -7.51
C ILE A 13 -1.25 -4.71 -6.70
N PHE A 14 -0.93 -4.38 -5.46
CA PHE A 14 -0.34 -5.33 -4.54
C PHE A 14 -1.42 -5.88 -3.62
N ASP A 15 -1.72 -7.16 -3.76
CA ASP A 15 -2.61 -7.89 -2.85
C ASP A 15 -1.78 -8.39 -1.69
N ILE A 16 -1.99 -7.80 -0.52
CA ILE A 16 -1.21 -8.10 0.69
C ILE A 16 -2.04 -8.99 1.59
N GLU A 17 -1.43 -10.06 2.09
CA GLU A 17 -2.10 -11.01 2.96
C GLU A 17 -1.31 -11.24 4.24
N GLY A 18 -2.01 -11.25 5.37
CA GLY A 18 -1.44 -11.56 6.67
C GLY A 18 -1.12 -10.33 7.48
N GLU A 19 0.05 -10.35 8.12
CA GLU A 19 0.46 -9.30 9.04
C GLU A 19 1.66 -8.54 8.50
N ILE A 20 1.60 -7.21 8.53
CA ILE A 20 2.72 -6.36 8.12
C ILE A 20 3.45 -5.93 9.38
N LYS A 21 4.43 -6.72 9.80
CA LYS A 21 5.16 -6.48 11.04
C LYS A 21 6.62 -6.87 10.89
N ARG A 22 7.45 -6.35 11.79
CA ARG A 22 8.89 -6.58 11.74
C ARG A 22 9.27 -8.06 11.78
N SER A 23 8.58 -8.85 12.60
CA SER A 23 8.89 -10.27 12.76
C SER A 23 8.58 -11.14 11.54
N ASP A 24 7.81 -10.60 10.59
CA ASP A 24 7.44 -11.30 9.36
C ASP A 24 8.33 -10.93 8.18
N ILE A 25 9.39 -10.18 8.42
CA ILE A 25 10.35 -9.86 7.34
C ILE A 25 11.19 -11.11 7.11
N THR A 26 11.04 -11.67 5.92
CA THR A 26 11.90 -12.79 5.49
C THR A 26 12.92 -12.28 4.49
N ASP A 27 12.50 -11.96 3.28
CA ASP A 27 13.40 -11.60 2.20
C ASP A 27 13.15 -10.20 1.64
N VAL A 28 11.90 -9.86 1.33
CA VAL A 28 11.57 -8.62 0.64
C VAL A 28 10.46 -7.89 1.39
N THR A 29 10.65 -6.60 1.62
CA THR A 29 9.65 -5.76 2.28
C THR A 29 8.68 -5.16 1.26
N LEU A 30 7.55 -4.65 1.75
CA LEU A 30 6.59 -3.95 0.91
C LEU A 30 7.25 -2.75 0.20
N HIS A 31 8.03 -1.98 0.93
CA HIS A 31 8.71 -0.81 0.36
C HIS A 31 9.65 -1.19 -0.77
N GLN A 32 10.39 -2.31 -0.62
CA GLN A 32 11.27 -2.79 -1.67
C GLN A 32 10.50 -3.17 -2.94
N LEU A 33 9.36 -3.84 -2.78
CA LEU A 33 8.53 -4.23 -3.91
C LEU A 33 7.96 -3.00 -4.64
N VAL A 34 7.54 -1.99 -3.89
CA VAL A 34 7.06 -0.74 -4.48
C VAL A 34 8.19 -0.05 -5.23
N LYS A 35 9.39 0.01 -4.64
CA LYS A 35 10.54 0.63 -5.29
C LYS A 35 10.90 -0.06 -6.60
N GLU A 36 10.84 -1.39 -6.64
CA GLU A 36 11.10 -2.15 -7.87
C GLU A 36 10.14 -1.75 -9.00
N GLN A 37 8.87 -1.57 -8.68
CA GLN A 37 7.89 -1.13 -9.66
C GLN A 37 8.16 0.30 -10.14
N LEU A 38 8.53 1.17 -9.23
CA LEU A 38 8.89 2.55 -9.58
C LEU A 38 10.12 2.58 -10.48
N GLU A 39 11.11 1.75 -10.20
CA GLU A 39 12.33 1.65 -11.02
C GLU A 39 12.03 1.14 -12.42
N SER A 40 10.99 0.32 -12.57
CA SER A 40 10.55 -0.18 -13.87
C SER A 40 9.67 0.82 -14.63
N GLY A 41 9.45 2.00 -14.08
CA GLY A 41 8.68 3.06 -14.74
C GLY A 41 7.23 3.17 -14.33
N LYS A 42 6.76 2.36 -13.40
CA LYS A 42 5.39 2.44 -12.91
C LYS A 42 5.23 3.64 -11.98
N ARG A 43 4.04 4.26 -11.99
CA ARG A 43 3.76 5.46 -11.19
C ARG A 43 2.42 5.40 -10.45
N LYS A 44 1.62 4.37 -10.73
CA LYS A 44 0.30 4.19 -10.11
C LYS A 44 0.30 2.88 -9.34
N ILE A 45 0.22 2.99 -8.02
CA ILE A 45 0.35 1.86 -7.10
C ILE A 45 -0.90 1.80 -6.21
N LEU A 46 -1.54 0.64 -6.17
CA LEU A 46 -2.69 0.40 -5.29
C LEU A 46 -2.36 -0.74 -4.34
N LEU A 47 -2.48 -0.47 -3.04
CA LEU A 47 -2.27 -1.48 -2.02
C LEU A 47 -3.61 -2.02 -1.56
N ASN A 48 -3.85 -3.30 -1.79
CA ASN A 48 -5.09 -3.95 -1.38
C ASN A 48 -4.91 -4.58 0.00
N PHE A 49 -5.65 -4.06 0.96
CA PHE A 49 -5.57 -4.46 2.38
C PHE A 49 -6.67 -5.41 2.81
N ASP A 50 -7.47 -5.93 1.88
CA ASP A 50 -8.60 -6.80 2.21
C ASP A 50 -8.21 -7.98 3.10
N ALA A 51 -7.04 -8.55 2.88
CA ALA A 51 -6.55 -9.70 3.62
C ALA A 51 -5.44 -9.36 4.64
N VAL A 52 -5.27 -8.09 4.96
CA VAL A 52 -4.33 -7.66 6.00
C VAL A 52 -5.02 -7.67 7.35
N GLU A 53 -4.49 -8.44 8.29
CA GLU A 53 -5.08 -8.65 9.61
C GLU A 53 -4.47 -7.76 10.69
N PHE A 54 -3.21 -7.37 10.52
CA PHE A 54 -2.49 -6.64 11.56
C PHE A 54 -1.35 -5.83 10.96
N ILE A 55 -1.03 -4.72 11.61
CA ILE A 55 0.09 -3.88 11.25
C ILE A 55 0.70 -3.30 12.52
N ASP A 56 2.03 -3.34 12.65
CA ASP A 56 2.75 -2.69 13.74
C ASP A 56 3.39 -1.38 13.25
N SER A 57 4.17 -0.75 14.11
CA SER A 57 4.83 0.51 13.75
C SER A 57 5.80 0.36 12.58
N PHE A 58 6.43 -0.81 12.47
CA PHE A 58 7.29 -1.10 11.32
C PHE A 58 6.47 -1.11 10.04
N GLY A 59 5.31 -1.78 10.06
CA GLY A 59 4.41 -1.84 8.90
C GLY A 59 3.90 -0.46 8.50
N VAL A 60 3.53 0.36 9.47
CA VAL A 60 3.13 1.76 9.22
C VAL A 60 4.26 2.50 8.51
N GLY A 61 5.49 2.32 8.99
CA GLY A 61 6.68 2.91 8.37
C GLY A 61 6.89 2.46 6.93
N GLU A 62 6.64 1.18 6.65
CA GLU A 62 6.76 0.62 5.29
C GLU A 62 5.75 1.25 4.33
N ILE A 63 4.53 1.48 4.79
CA ILE A 63 3.50 2.12 3.98
C ILE A 63 3.87 3.58 3.71
N LEU A 64 4.31 4.28 4.76
CA LEU A 64 4.71 5.68 4.62
C LEU A 64 5.91 5.83 3.69
N ALA A 65 6.92 4.98 3.83
CA ALA A 65 8.09 4.99 2.97
C ALA A 65 7.70 4.73 1.51
N SER A 66 6.78 3.79 1.30
CA SER A 66 6.27 3.48 -0.04
C SER A 66 5.55 4.67 -0.65
N TYR A 67 4.75 5.37 0.16
CA TYR A 67 4.06 6.58 -0.28
C TYR A 67 5.05 7.67 -0.67
N ILE A 68 6.04 7.92 0.18
CA ILE A 68 7.04 8.97 -0.05
C ILE A 68 7.84 8.68 -1.32
N SER A 69 8.31 7.45 -1.49
CA SER A 69 9.06 7.06 -2.69
C SER A 69 8.25 7.27 -3.96
N THR A 70 6.98 6.90 -3.92
CA THR A 70 6.07 7.05 -5.06
C THR A 70 5.82 8.53 -5.35
N HIS A 71 5.51 9.30 -4.31
CA HIS A 71 5.22 10.72 -4.42
C HIS A 71 6.40 11.52 -4.97
N ASN A 72 7.61 11.20 -4.50
CA ASN A 72 8.82 11.90 -4.94
C ASN A 72 9.09 11.73 -6.43
N LEU A 73 8.58 10.69 -7.05
CA LEU A 73 8.72 10.45 -8.49
C LEU A 73 7.49 10.92 -9.28
N GLY A 74 6.60 11.66 -8.63
CA GLY A 74 5.39 12.16 -9.29
C GLY A 74 4.29 11.12 -9.45
N GLY A 75 4.41 9.97 -8.78
CA GLY A 75 3.41 8.92 -8.84
C GLY A 75 2.35 9.06 -7.76
N LYS A 76 1.42 8.13 -7.75
CA LYS A 76 0.33 8.07 -6.77
C LYS A 76 0.25 6.68 -6.17
N LEU A 77 0.17 6.63 -4.84
CA LEU A 77 -0.01 5.40 -4.09
C LEU A 77 -1.30 5.53 -3.29
N LYS A 78 -2.19 4.57 -3.44
CA LYS A 78 -3.50 4.58 -2.78
C LYS A 78 -3.76 3.23 -2.12
N LEU A 79 -4.71 3.21 -1.19
CA LEU A 79 -5.08 2.00 -0.45
C LEU A 79 -6.54 1.68 -0.67
N VAL A 80 -6.87 0.39 -0.62
CA VAL A 80 -8.25 -0.07 -0.74
C VAL A 80 -8.54 -1.19 0.26
N ARG A 81 -9.77 -1.23 0.75
CA ARG A 81 -10.31 -2.27 1.63
C ARG A 81 -9.56 -2.42 2.94
N ILE A 82 -9.25 -1.30 3.57
CA ILE A 82 -8.67 -1.32 4.91
C ILE A 82 -9.79 -1.63 5.93
N SER A 83 -9.51 -2.50 6.89
CA SER A 83 -10.48 -2.82 7.95
C SER A 83 -10.70 -1.63 8.86
N LYS A 84 -11.83 -1.62 9.58
CA LYS A 84 -12.10 -0.58 10.57
C LYS A 84 -11.03 -0.50 11.64
N LYS A 85 -10.54 -1.66 12.08
CA LYS A 85 -9.48 -1.75 13.08
C LYS A 85 -8.21 -1.06 12.60
N LEU A 86 -7.79 -1.36 11.37
CA LEU A 86 -6.59 -0.74 10.81
C LEU A 86 -6.80 0.73 10.50
N PHE A 87 -8.00 1.09 10.08
CA PHE A 87 -8.32 2.50 9.82
C PHE A 87 -8.11 3.37 11.07
N LEU A 88 -8.46 2.84 12.25
CA LEU A 88 -8.22 3.56 13.52
C LEU A 88 -6.74 3.82 13.75
N ILE A 89 -5.90 2.84 13.42
CA ILE A 89 -4.44 3.01 13.53
C ILE A 89 -3.98 4.11 12.58
N PHE A 90 -4.50 4.15 11.38
CA PHE A 90 -4.16 5.17 10.39
C PHE A 90 -4.64 6.55 10.81
N GLN A 91 -5.79 6.64 11.48
CA GLN A 91 -6.28 7.92 12.02
C GLN A 91 -5.38 8.43 13.14
N VAL A 92 -5.02 7.57 14.08
CA VAL A 92 -4.18 7.96 15.22
C VAL A 92 -2.79 8.41 14.75
N THR A 93 -2.27 7.78 13.73
CA THR A 93 -0.95 8.14 13.16
C THR A 93 -1.03 9.26 12.13
N MET A 94 -2.21 9.83 11.91
CA MET A 94 -2.45 10.91 10.93
C MET A 94 -2.25 10.50 9.47
N LEU A 95 -2.12 9.21 9.18
CA LEU A 95 -1.93 8.73 7.82
C LEU A 95 -3.17 8.95 6.94
N THR A 96 -4.35 9.06 7.54
CA THR A 96 -5.57 9.35 6.78
C THR A 96 -5.56 10.73 6.13
N LYS A 97 -4.70 11.62 6.61
CA LYS A 97 -4.54 12.96 6.02
C LYS A 97 -3.61 12.96 4.81
N VAL A 98 -2.82 11.92 4.66
CA VAL A 98 -1.80 11.82 3.61
C VAL A 98 -2.21 10.82 2.55
N LEU A 99 -2.76 9.66 2.96
CA LEU A 99 -3.10 8.55 2.07
C LEU A 99 -4.54 8.63 1.59
N ASP A 100 -4.74 8.35 0.31
CA ASP A 100 -6.07 8.19 -0.26
C ASP A 100 -6.53 6.75 -0.03
N ILE A 101 -7.62 6.58 0.68
CA ILE A 101 -8.15 5.27 1.07
C ILE A 101 -9.54 5.09 0.48
N TYR A 102 -9.77 3.96 -0.17
CA TYR A 102 -11.02 3.64 -0.82
C TYR A 102 -11.61 2.35 -0.27
N GLU A 103 -12.93 2.23 -0.32
CA GLU A 103 -13.62 1.02 0.14
C GLU A 103 -13.69 -0.05 -0.96
N GLU A 104 -13.79 0.38 -2.22
CA GLU A 104 -13.95 -0.53 -3.34
C GLU A 104 -12.81 -0.39 -4.35
N GLU A 105 -12.35 -1.54 -4.87
CA GLU A 105 -11.25 -1.56 -5.82
C GLU A 105 -11.56 -0.77 -7.10
N GLU A 106 -12.77 -0.92 -7.62
CA GLU A 106 -13.15 -0.25 -8.85
C GLU A 106 -13.07 1.27 -8.71
N THR A 107 -13.58 1.80 -7.60
CA THR A 107 -13.51 3.24 -7.33
C THR A 107 -12.07 3.70 -7.17
N ALA A 108 -11.25 2.91 -6.48
CA ALA A 108 -9.83 3.21 -6.30
C ALA A 108 -9.11 3.26 -7.66
N LEU A 109 -9.36 2.29 -8.53
CA LEU A 109 -8.73 2.25 -9.84
C LEU A 109 -9.10 3.46 -10.69
N LYS A 110 -10.37 3.85 -10.69
CA LYS A 110 -10.84 5.02 -11.43
C LYS A 110 -10.22 6.32 -10.92
N SER A 111 -9.88 6.39 -9.64
CA SER A 111 -9.35 7.60 -9.02
C SER A 111 -7.96 7.97 -9.49
N PHE A 112 -7.26 7.07 -10.16
CA PHE A 112 -5.92 7.35 -10.70
C PHE A 112 -5.95 8.19 -11.98
N PHE A 113 -7.12 8.37 -12.55
CA PHE A 113 -7.26 9.04 -13.84
C PHE A 113 -8.07 10.33 -13.77
#